data_f2af6fde9bc317d904609ec81d038fac
#
_entry.id   f2af6fde9bc317d904609ec81d038fac
#
_cell.length_a   1.000
_cell.length_b   1.000
_cell.length_c   1.000
_cell.angle_alpha   90.00
_cell.angle_beta   90.00
_cell.angle_gamma   90.00
#
_symmetry.space_group_name_H-M   'P 1'
#
loop_
_entity.id
_entity.type
_entity.pdbx_description
1 polymer ?
#
loop_
_entity_poly.entity_id
_entity_poly.type
_entity_poly.pdbx_seq_one_letter_code
_entity_poly.pdbx_strand_id
1 'polypeptide(L)'
;MGDNTIVLSQDVTRGHKIAITPLLQGEDIIKYGYAIGHCIEDIAIGTWVHSHNLKTSLTDENNYQFKANTAKQILIDSETPTFLGYRRENGSVGIRNELWIVAQCKEKHPNKADDFLAVTHPFGCSQLGDDLSQTKRLLANLSSNPNAGGVLFLGLGCENNQLSELIKSVPKSLSSRLSYFNAQEVDDEEAEGMRHIEALLDKMSD
;
A
#
# COMPACT_ATOMS: atom_id res chain seq x y z
N MET A 1 36.35 -13.35 9.48
CA MET A 1 35.54 -14.58 9.64
C MET A 1 36.56 -15.68 9.93
N GLY A 2 36.45 -16.35 11.07
CA GLY A 2 37.39 -17.41 11.43
C GLY A 2 37.21 -18.64 10.56
N ASP A 3 38.30 -19.38 10.32
CA ASP A 3 38.34 -20.63 9.56
C ASP A 3 37.69 -21.80 10.32
N ASN A 4 36.45 -21.64 10.76
CA ASN A 4 35.70 -22.70 11.42
C ASN A 4 35.05 -23.56 10.37
N THR A 5 35.56 -24.80 10.20
CA THR A 5 34.94 -25.81 9.36
C THR A 5 33.74 -26.42 10.08
N ILE A 6 32.55 -26.36 9.48
CA ILE A 6 31.35 -26.98 9.99
C ILE A 6 31.09 -28.25 9.17
N VAL A 7 30.97 -29.36 9.86
CA VAL A 7 30.60 -30.65 9.24
C VAL A 7 29.08 -30.74 9.22
N LEU A 8 28.50 -30.97 8.04
CA LEU A 8 27.06 -31.15 7.89
C LEU A 8 26.65 -32.52 8.44
N SER A 9 25.54 -32.56 9.17
CA SER A 9 24.96 -33.80 9.70
C SER A 9 24.20 -34.62 8.64
N GLN A 10 23.87 -34.00 7.50
CA GLN A 10 23.12 -34.59 6.40
C GLN A 10 23.34 -33.79 5.12
N ASP A 11 22.90 -34.30 3.98
CA ASP A 11 22.91 -33.58 2.72
C ASP A 11 21.94 -32.37 2.81
N VAL A 12 22.45 -31.19 2.48
CA VAL A 12 21.68 -29.93 2.49
C VAL A 12 21.72 -29.27 1.13
N THR A 13 20.59 -29.07 0.54
CA THR A 13 20.46 -28.39 -0.78
C THR A 13 21.00 -26.99 -0.72
N ARG A 14 21.65 -26.54 -1.80
CA ARG A 14 22.19 -25.18 -1.91
C ARG A 14 21.12 -24.13 -1.63
N GLY A 15 21.47 -23.12 -0.82
CA GLY A 15 20.57 -22.01 -0.44
C GLY A 15 19.76 -22.26 0.83
N HIS A 16 19.80 -23.47 1.39
CA HIS A 16 19.17 -23.75 2.67
C HIS A 16 20.00 -23.28 3.87
N LYS A 17 19.36 -23.18 5.02
CA LYS A 17 19.96 -22.73 6.30
C LYS A 17 20.55 -23.92 7.04
N ILE A 18 21.71 -23.74 7.67
CA ILE A 18 22.33 -24.67 8.61
C ILE A 18 22.59 -23.99 9.96
N ALA A 19 22.53 -24.73 11.04
CA ALA A 19 22.93 -24.25 12.35
C ALA A 19 24.47 -24.12 12.42
N ILE A 20 24.97 -22.95 12.79
CA ILE A 20 26.42 -22.68 13.00
C ILE A 20 26.81 -22.71 14.47
N THR A 21 25.83 -22.74 15.38
CA THR A 21 25.96 -22.96 16.82
C THR A 21 24.91 -23.97 17.26
N PRO A 22 25.08 -24.67 18.39
CA PRO A 22 24.02 -25.48 18.93
C PRO A 22 22.87 -24.55 19.40
N LEU A 23 21.65 -24.99 19.25
CA LEU A 23 20.45 -24.26 19.62
C LEU A 23 19.55 -25.19 20.44
N LEU A 24 19.02 -24.69 21.54
CA LEU A 24 18.12 -25.46 22.41
C LEU A 24 16.65 -25.23 22.00
N GLN A 25 15.80 -26.18 22.34
CA GLN A 25 14.34 -26.04 22.13
C GLN A 25 13.82 -24.75 22.79
N GLY A 26 13.06 -23.97 22.05
CA GLY A 26 12.50 -22.69 22.49
C GLY A 26 13.41 -21.47 22.27
N GLU A 27 14.70 -21.67 21.90
CA GLU A 27 15.57 -20.56 21.57
C GLU A 27 15.21 -19.93 20.24
N ASP A 28 15.43 -18.61 20.14
CA ASP A 28 15.27 -17.86 18.90
C ASP A 28 16.38 -18.19 17.91
N ILE A 29 16.00 -18.48 16.67
CA ILE A 29 16.92 -18.67 15.56
C ILE A 29 17.20 -17.32 14.91
N ILE A 30 18.44 -16.87 15.01
CA ILE A 30 18.88 -15.57 14.48
C ILE A 30 19.46 -15.74 13.08
N LYS A 31 18.96 -14.95 12.12
CA LYS A 31 19.52 -14.84 10.77
C LYS A 31 19.70 -13.37 10.42
N TYR A 32 20.91 -12.99 10.01
CA TYR A 32 21.25 -11.60 9.68
C TYR A 32 20.93 -10.59 10.80
N GLY A 33 21.06 -11.02 12.07
CA GLY A 33 20.79 -10.18 13.23
C GLY A 33 19.31 -10.12 13.68
N TYR A 34 18.41 -10.85 13.02
CA TYR A 34 16.98 -10.88 13.34
C TYR A 34 16.50 -12.27 13.69
N ALA A 35 15.61 -12.39 14.67
CA ALA A 35 14.91 -13.64 14.97
C ALA A 35 13.95 -13.99 13.82
N ILE A 36 14.14 -15.17 13.24
CA ILE A 36 13.29 -15.71 12.15
C ILE A 36 12.26 -16.73 12.66
N GLY A 37 12.28 -17.04 13.95
CA GLY A 37 11.45 -18.00 14.63
C GLY A 37 12.20 -18.63 15.80
N HIS A 38 11.63 -19.66 16.40
CA HIS A 38 12.21 -20.41 17.53
C HIS A 38 12.36 -21.89 17.19
N CYS A 39 13.31 -22.55 17.88
CA CYS A 39 13.52 -23.98 17.79
C CYS A 39 12.35 -24.74 18.41
N ILE A 40 11.84 -25.78 17.72
CA ILE A 40 10.84 -26.70 18.29
C ILE A 40 11.46 -27.97 18.89
N GLU A 41 12.75 -28.14 18.69
CA GLU A 41 13.61 -29.21 19.23
C GLU A 41 15.05 -28.71 19.36
N ASP A 42 15.92 -29.46 20.00
CA ASP A 42 17.36 -29.15 20.07
C ASP A 42 18.00 -29.35 18.69
N ILE A 43 18.79 -28.39 18.23
CA ILE A 43 19.43 -28.40 16.91
C ILE A 43 20.95 -28.39 17.09
N ALA A 44 21.63 -29.44 16.64
CA ALA A 44 23.09 -29.53 16.66
C ALA A 44 23.72 -28.66 15.54
N ILE A 45 25.01 -28.32 15.71
CA ILE A 45 25.82 -27.66 14.67
C ILE A 45 25.82 -28.52 13.40
N GLY A 46 25.70 -27.85 12.23
CA GLY A 46 25.70 -28.54 10.93
C GLY A 46 24.36 -29.13 10.52
N THR A 47 23.35 -29.03 11.36
CA THR A 47 21.98 -29.51 11.06
C THR A 47 21.27 -28.55 10.14
N TRP A 48 20.51 -29.08 9.19
CA TRP A 48 19.61 -28.30 8.34
C TRP A 48 18.47 -27.70 9.14
N VAL A 49 18.27 -26.37 9.00
CA VAL A 49 17.22 -25.59 9.69
C VAL A 49 16.09 -25.29 8.71
N HIS A 50 14.90 -25.82 8.99
CA HIS A 50 13.70 -25.63 8.17
C HIS A 50 12.43 -25.82 9.02
N SER A 51 11.26 -25.83 8.37
CA SER A 51 9.95 -25.95 9.04
C SER A 51 9.77 -27.20 9.92
N HIS A 52 10.61 -28.22 9.80
CA HIS A 52 10.58 -29.41 10.65
C HIS A 52 11.16 -29.18 12.04
N ASN A 53 12.05 -28.20 12.22
CA ASN A 53 12.70 -27.88 13.51
C ASN A 53 12.69 -26.38 13.85
N LEU A 54 12.09 -25.54 13.00
CA LEU A 54 11.88 -24.12 13.22
C LEU A 54 10.39 -23.78 13.07
N LYS A 55 9.82 -23.05 14.02
CA LYS A 55 8.49 -22.47 13.95
C LYS A 55 8.59 -20.94 13.96
N THR A 56 7.85 -20.28 13.09
CA THR A 56 7.79 -18.81 13.08
C THR A 56 7.21 -18.29 14.39
N SER A 57 7.76 -17.17 14.88
CA SER A 57 7.21 -16.46 16.04
C SER A 57 6.06 -15.51 15.63
N LEU A 58 5.74 -15.44 14.34
CA LEU A 58 4.55 -14.72 13.88
C LEU A 58 3.32 -15.55 14.29
N THR A 59 2.48 -14.95 15.12
CA THR A 59 1.18 -15.50 15.48
C THR A 59 0.11 -14.77 14.68
N ASP A 60 -0.92 -15.49 14.23
CA ASP A 60 -2.10 -14.88 13.61
C ASP A 60 -2.89 -13.99 14.59
N GLU A 61 -2.61 -14.13 15.87
CA GLU A 61 -3.18 -13.32 16.94
C GLU A 61 -2.31 -12.10 17.22
N ASN A 62 -2.29 -11.15 16.29
CA ASN A 62 -1.76 -9.83 16.58
C ASN A 62 -2.75 -9.07 17.48
N ASN A 63 -2.68 -9.30 18.77
CA ASN A 63 -3.38 -8.51 19.78
C ASN A 63 -2.75 -7.11 19.92
N TYR A 64 -2.71 -6.36 18.82
CA TYR A 64 -2.36 -4.95 18.86
C TYR A 64 -3.49 -4.18 19.53
N GLN A 65 -3.28 -3.81 20.77
CA GLN A 65 -4.17 -2.88 21.45
C GLN A 65 -3.63 -1.47 21.26
N PHE A 66 -4.43 -0.61 20.63
CA PHE A 66 -4.15 0.80 20.59
C PHE A 66 -4.21 1.36 22.03
N LYS A 67 -3.09 1.78 22.59
CA LYS A 67 -3.01 2.56 23.82
C LYS A 67 -2.90 4.03 23.42
N ALA A 68 -3.99 4.77 23.58
CA ALA A 68 -3.93 6.21 23.37
C ALA A 68 -2.88 6.81 24.29
N ASN A 69 -1.92 7.53 23.71
CA ASN A 69 -0.99 8.34 24.49
C ASN A 69 -1.74 9.60 24.93
N THR A 70 -2.21 9.61 26.17
CA THR A 70 -2.91 10.74 26.80
C THR A 70 -1.95 11.80 27.34
N ALA A 71 -0.68 11.82 26.87
CA ALA A 71 0.20 12.93 27.20
C ALA A 71 -0.52 14.25 26.82
N LYS A 72 -0.83 15.08 27.81
CA LYS A 72 -1.37 16.42 27.58
C LYS A 72 -0.41 17.13 26.64
N GLN A 73 -0.87 17.41 25.42
CA GLN A 73 -0.19 18.39 24.59
C GLN A 73 -0.17 19.70 25.38
N ILE A 74 1.01 20.12 25.78
CA ILE A 74 1.21 21.47 26.30
C ILE A 74 1.00 22.35 25.09
N LEU A 75 -0.22 22.90 24.96
CA LEU A 75 -0.46 23.99 24.04
C LEU A 75 0.39 25.15 24.52
N ILE A 76 1.53 25.36 23.89
CA ILE A 76 2.30 26.57 24.04
C ILE A 76 1.35 27.69 23.55
N ASP A 77 1.16 28.71 24.38
CA ASP A 77 0.32 29.88 24.12
C ASP A 77 0.99 30.77 23.02
N SER A 78 1.14 30.19 21.84
CA SER A 78 1.60 30.84 20.62
C SER A 78 0.44 30.87 19.65
N GLU A 79 0.32 31.94 18.88
CA GLU A 79 -0.67 32.04 17.80
C GLU A 79 -0.65 30.74 16.99
N THR A 80 -1.83 30.13 16.83
CA THR A 80 -1.97 28.88 16.08
C THR A 80 -1.47 29.12 14.67
N PRO A 81 -0.40 28.41 14.21
CA PRO A 81 0.12 28.61 12.87
C PRO A 81 -0.97 28.28 11.84
N THR A 82 -1.15 29.13 10.86
CA THR A 82 -2.09 28.96 9.77
C THR A 82 -1.36 28.71 8.46
N PHE A 83 -2.01 28.06 7.53
CA PHE A 83 -1.50 27.83 6.18
C PHE A 83 -2.61 27.99 5.15
N LEU A 84 -2.26 28.28 3.90
CA LEU A 84 -3.19 28.24 2.78
C LEU A 84 -3.42 26.78 2.35
N GLY A 85 -4.67 26.40 2.15
CA GLY A 85 -5.03 25.05 1.77
C GLY A 85 -6.34 24.97 1.00
N TYR A 86 -6.52 23.88 0.26
CA TYR A 86 -7.71 23.60 -0.54
C TYR A 86 -8.77 22.92 0.32
N ARG A 87 -9.86 23.63 0.61
CA ARG A 87 -10.96 23.07 1.40
C ARG A 87 -11.85 22.20 0.52
N ARG A 88 -12.07 20.96 0.93
CA ARG A 88 -12.94 20.02 0.23
C ARG A 88 -14.37 20.04 0.77
N GLU A 89 -15.35 19.61 -0.03
CA GLU A 89 -16.77 19.58 0.34
C GLU A 89 -17.04 18.77 1.62
N ASN A 90 -16.25 17.72 1.86
CA ASN A 90 -16.34 16.89 3.07
C ASN A 90 -15.67 17.51 4.31
N GLY A 91 -15.20 18.78 4.20
CA GLY A 91 -14.53 19.49 5.28
C GLY A 91 -13.06 19.19 5.45
N SER A 92 -12.47 18.24 4.70
CA SER A 92 -11.02 18.01 4.72
C SER A 92 -10.28 19.15 4.01
N VAL A 93 -8.98 19.30 4.32
CA VAL A 93 -8.13 20.34 3.76
C VAL A 93 -6.89 19.71 3.15
N GLY A 94 -6.67 19.93 1.86
CA GLY A 94 -5.44 19.56 1.15
C GLY A 94 -4.46 20.72 1.15
N ILE A 95 -3.18 20.40 1.20
CA ILE A 95 -2.09 21.38 0.99
C ILE A 95 -1.66 21.43 -0.48
N ARG A 96 -2.22 20.57 -1.32
CA ARG A 96 -2.01 20.48 -2.77
C ARG A 96 -3.32 20.22 -3.48
N ASN A 97 -3.39 20.66 -4.73
CA ASN A 97 -4.53 20.42 -5.62
C ASN A 97 -4.09 19.58 -6.80
N GLU A 98 -3.89 18.29 -6.55
CA GLU A 98 -3.35 17.35 -7.54
C GLU A 98 -4.47 16.62 -8.27
N LEU A 99 -4.27 16.35 -9.54
CA LEU A 99 -5.08 15.44 -10.32
C LEU A 99 -4.41 14.06 -10.36
N TRP A 100 -5.09 13.05 -9.87
CA TRP A 100 -4.53 11.71 -9.77
C TRP A 100 -4.96 10.85 -10.95
N ILE A 101 -4.11 10.79 -11.98
CA ILE A 101 -4.33 10.05 -13.22
C ILE A 101 -3.04 9.78 -13.99
N VAL A 102 -3.19 9.02 -15.08
CA VAL A 102 -2.16 8.67 -16.06
C VAL A 102 -1.55 9.88 -16.82
N ALA A 103 -0.30 9.82 -17.09
CA ALA A 103 0.78 10.80 -17.23
C ALA A 103 0.77 11.85 -18.39
N GLN A 104 -0.12 11.87 -19.37
CA GLN A 104 0.04 12.74 -20.56
C GLN A 104 -0.56 14.15 -20.45
N CYS A 105 -1.26 14.49 -19.39
CA CYS A 105 -2.09 15.70 -19.33
C CYS A 105 -1.40 16.93 -18.78
N LYS A 106 -0.25 16.79 -18.14
CA LYS A 106 0.48 17.90 -17.51
C LYS A 106 0.91 18.97 -18.51
N GLU A 107 1.26 18.56 -19.74
CA GLU A 107 1.71 19.49 -20.78
C GLU A 107 0.59 20.36 -21.35
N LYS A 108 -0.64 19.85 -21.38
CA LYS A 108 -1.80 20.57 -21.93
C LYS A 108 -2.43 21.58 -20.93
N HIS A 109 -2.28 21.33 -19.63
CA HIS A 109 -2.94 22.15 -18.58
C HIS A 109 -1.98 22.53 -17.42
N PRO A 110 -0.89 23.27 -17.70
CA PRO A 110 0.20 23.48 -16.74
C PRO A 110 -0.20 24.31 -15.49
N ASN A 111 -1.34 25.01 -15.51
CA ASN A 111 -1.75 25.95 -14.46
C ASN A 111 -3.06 25.53 -13.75
N LYS A 112 -3.69 24.41 -14.11
CA LYS A 112 -4.98 23.99 -13.54
C LYS A 112 -4.86 23.00 -12.37
N ALA A 113 -3.71 22.36 -12.21
CA ALA A 113 -3.42 21.46 -11.09
C ALA A 113 -1.93 21.59 -10.70
N ASP A 114 -1.64 21.42 -9.42
CA ASP A 114 -0.28 21.48 -8.89
C ASP A 114 0.58 20.34 -9.47
N ASP A 115 0.00 19.13 -9.61
CA ASP A 115 0.64 17.99 -10.22
C ASP A 115 -0.38 16.95 -10.72
N PHE A 116 0.11 16.01 -11.54
CA PHE A 116 -0.63 14.86 -12.05
C PHE A 116 0.05 13.59 -11.56
N LEU A 117 -0.64 12.79 -10.78
CA LEU A 117 -0.11 11.56 -10.20
C LEU A 117 -0.78 10.33 -10.79
N ALA A 118 -0.01 9.43 -11.39
CA ALA A 118 -0.50 8.13 -11.80
C ALA A 118 -0.28 7.11 -10.70
N VAL A 119 -1.35 6.44 -10.28
CA VAL A 119 -1.30 5.31 -9.36
C VAL A 119 -1.71 4.05 -10.12
N THR A 120 -0.79 3.11 -10.26
CA THR A 120 -1.03 1.84 -10.94
C THR A 120 -0.88 0.67 -9.97
N HIS A 121 -1.56 -0.43 -10.23
CA HIS A 121 -1.33 -1.70 -9.55
C HIS A 121 -1.09 -2.83 -10.57
N PRO A 122 -0.23 -3.82 -10.25
CA PRO A 122 0.19 -4.84 -11.22
C PRO A 122 -0.79 -6.02 -11.36
N PHE A 123 -1.97 -5.95 -10.74
CA PHE A 123 -2.89 -7.06 -10.61
C PHE A 123 -4.07 -6.96 -11.58
N GLY A 124 -4.01 -7.60 -12.73
CA GLY A 124 -5.15 -7.71 -13.64
C GLY A 124 -6.17 -8.74 -13.15
N CYS A 125 -6.13 -9.96 -13.73
CA CYS A 125 -7.01 -11.08 -13.36
C CYS A 125 -6.41 -12.02 -12.31
N SER A 126 -5.37 -11.60 -11.58
CA SER A 126 -4.59 -12.48 -10.69
C SER A 126 -4.87 -12.30 -9.20
N GLN A 127 -5.74 -11.36 -8.80
CA GLN A 127 -6.13 -11.18 -7.40
C GLN A 127 -7.45 -11.86 -7.08
N LEU A 128 -7.47 -12.57 -5.93
CA LEU A 128 -8.65 -13.25 -5.42
C LEU A 128 -8.78 -13.02 -3.90
N GLY A 129 -9.99 -13.23 -3.36
CA GLY A 129 -10.23 -13.26 -1.93
C GLY A 129 -9.87 -11.96 -1.20
N ASP A 130 -9.15 -12.09 -0.11
CA ASP A 130 -8.81 -10.99 0.79
C ASP A 130 -7.85 -9.97 0.15
N ASP A 131 -6.91 -10.42 -0.67
CA ASP A 131 -6.00 -9.52 -1.39
C ASP A 131 -6.74 -8.58 -2.33
N LEU A 132 -7.74 -9.10 -3.05
CA LEU A 132 -8.61 -8.28 -3.90
C LEU A 132 -9.39 -7.26 -3.07
N SER A 133 -9.95 -7.71 -1.94
CA SER A 133 -10.72 -6.86 -1.03
C SER A 133 -9.87 -5.75 -0.42
N GLN A 134 -8.63 -6.05 -0.05
CA GLN A 134 -7.68 -5.07 0.48
C GLN A 134 -7.24 -4.06 -0.58
N THR A 135 -6.92 -4.51 -1.80
CA THR A 135 -6.57 -3.63 -2.92
C THR A 135 -7.71 -2.67 -3.25
N LYS A 136 -8.94 -3.18 -3.34
CA LYS A 136 -10.14 -2.36 -3.56
C LYS A 136 -10.28 -1.28 -2.49
N ARG A 137 -10.16 -1.65 -1.21
CA ARG A 137 -10.27 -0.72 -0.08
C ARG A 137 -9.13 0.32 -0.09
N LEU A 138 -7.91 -0.09 -0.45
CA LEU A 138 -6.76 0.81 -0.55
C LEU A 138 -6.97 1.85 -1.65
N LEU A 139 -7.38 1.45 -2.84
CA LEU A 139 -7.65 2.36 -3.95
C LEU A 139 -8.80 3.34 -3.64
N ALA A 140 -9.89 2.83 -3.03
CA ALA A 140 -11.00 3.68 -2.58
C ALA A 140 -10.56 4.70 -1.52
N ASN A 141 -9.67 4.32 -0.58
CA ASN A 141 -9.13 5.21 0.44
C ASN A 141 -8.15 6.24 -0.15
N LEU A 142 -7.33 5.84 -1.11
CA LEU A 142 -6.43 6.76 -1.82
C LEU A 142 -7.21 7.89 -2.49
N SER A 143 -8.35 7.60 -3.11
CA SER A 143 -9.21 8.61 -3.72
C SER A 143 -9.75 9.64 -2.73
N SER A 144 -9.74 9.31 -1.44
CA SER A 144 -10.18 10.19 -0.35
C SER A 144 -9.10 11.15 0.14
N ASN A 145 -7.87 11.06 -0.38
CA ASN A 145 -6.78 11.95 0.03
C ASN A 145 -7.15 13.42 -0.25
N PRO A 146 -7.03 14.32 0.73
CA PRO A 146 -7.35 15.75 0.55
C PRO A 146 -6.52 16.45 -0.52
N ASN A 147 -5.31 15.97 -0.81
CA ASN A 147 -4.45 16.52 -1.87
C ASN A 147 -4.95 16.19 -3.28
N ALA A 148 -5.76 15.13 -3.43
CA ALA A 148 -6.39 14.81 -4.71
C ALA A 148 -7.57 15.78 -4.96
N GLY A 149 -7.37 16.79 -5.78
CA GLY A 149 -8.40 17.72 -6.23
C GLY A 149 -9.40 17.05 -7.15
N GLY A 150 -8.94 16.16 -8.03
CA GLY A 150 -9.74 15.29 -8.89
C GLY A 150 -9.15 13.89 -8.94
N VAL A 151 -9.99 12.89 -9.16
CA VAL A 151 -9.60 11.48 -9.30
C VAL A 151 -10.30 10.86 -10.50
N LEU A 152 -9.52 10.28 -11.39
CA LEU A 152 -10.05 9.46 -12.48
C LEU A 152 -9.67 7.99 -12.22
N PHE A 153 -10.64 7.10 -12.15
CA PHE A 153 -10.42 5.67 -12.21
C PHE A 153 -10.54 5.16 -13.65
N LEU A 154 -9.49 4.53 -14.13
CA LEU A 154 -9.44 3.87 -15.42
C LEU A 154 -9.37 2.36 -15.19
N GLY A 155 -10.43 1.64 -15.56
CA GLY A 155 -10.48 0.19 -15.59
C GLY A 155 -10.18 -0.36 -16.98
N LEU A 156 -9.71 -1.62 -17.05
CA LEU A 156 -9.65 -2.34 -18.33
C LEU A 156 -11.06 -2.78 -18.78
N GLY A 157 -11.88 -3.25 -17.83
CA GLY A 157 -13.20 -3.81 -18.07
C GLY A 157 -13.27 -5.33 -17.86
N CYS A 158 -12.15 -6.05 -17.88
CA CYS A 158 -12.06 -7.50 -17.69
C CYS A 158 -11.25 -7.94 -16.46
N GLU A 159 -10.70 -7.01 -15.69
CA GLU A 159 -9.95 -7.29 -14.46
C GLU A 159 -10.86 -7.82 -13.32
N ASN A 160 -10.24 -8.54 -12.36
CA ASN A 160 -11.00 -9.03 -11.19
C ASN A 160 -11.48 -7.89 -10.28
N ASN A 161 -10.73 -6.79 -10.21
CA ASN A 161 -11.14 -5.61 -9.46
C ASN A 161 -12.04 -4.71 -10.31
N GLN A 162 -13.23 -5.21 -10.65
CA GLN A 162 -14.20 -4.52 -11.49
C GLN A 162 -14.46 -3.10 -11.00
N LEU A 163 -14.37 -2.15 -11.93
CA LEU A 163 -14.53 -0.73 -11.65
C LEU A 163 -15.88 -0.41 -11.01
N SER A 164 -16.95 -1.05 -11.46
CA SER A 164 -18.30 -0.91 -10.90
C SER A 164 -18.38 -1.27 -9.42
N GLU A 165 -17.59 -2.26 -8.97
CA GLU A 165 -17.53 -2.66 -7.56
C GLU A 165 -16.57 -1.77 -6.75
N LEU A 166 -15.49 -1.31 -7.35
CA LEU A 166 -14.57 -0.35 -6.72
C LEU A 166 -15.28 0.95 -6.39
N ILE A 167 -16.04 1.51 -7.34
CA ILE A 167 -16.77 2.79 -7.18
C ILE A 167 -17.81 2.71 -6.05
N LYS A 168 -18.45 1.56 -5.83
CA LYS A 168 -19.35 1.35 -4.67
C LYS A 168 -18.65 1.50 -3.32
N SER A 169 -17.34 1.25 -3.28
CA SER A 169 -16.51 1.36 -2.07
C SER A 169 -15.99 2.78 -1.83
N VAL A 170 -16.11 3.66 -2.82
CA VAL A 170 -15.68 5.06 -2.70
C VAL A 170 -16.75 5.86 -1.93
N PRO A 171 -16.35 6.72 -0.96
CA PRO A 171 -17.30 7.58 -0.25
C PRO A 171 -18.11 8.49 -1.20
N LYS A 172 -19.43 8.56 -0.99
CA LYS A 172 -20.31 9.40 -1.82
C LYS A 172 -19.95 10.89 -1.80
N SER A 173 -19.29 11.36 -0.74
CA SER A 173 -18.78 12.74 -0.62
C SER A 173 -17.71 13.10 -1.65
N LEU A 174 -17.21 12.12 -2.43
CA LEU A 174 -16.21 12.34 -3.47
C LEU A 174 -16.83 12.46 -4.88
N SER A 175 -18.13 12.31 -5.02
CA SER A 175 -18.81 12.25 -6.33
C SER A 175 -18.55 13.46 -7.22
N SER A 176 -18.37 14.67 -6.65
CA SER A 176 -18.09 15.89 -7.40
C SER A 176 -16.69 15.89 -8.06
N ARG A 177 -15.72 15.25 -7.43
CA ARG A 177 -14.33 15.20 -7.87
C ARG A 177 -13.88 13.81 -8.36
N LEU A 178 -14.82 12.92 -8.64
CA LEU A 178 -14.58 11.59 -9.12
C LEU A 178 -15.08 11.40 -10.55
N SER A 179 -14.29 10.76 -11.38
CA SER A 179 -14.67 10.32 -12.71
C SER A 179 -14.14 8.91 -12.96
N TYR A 180 -14.76 8.15 -13.88
CA TYR A 180 -14.32 6.78 -14.17
C TYR A 180 -14.86 6.29 -15.50
N PHE A 181 -14.11 5.39 -16.16
CA PHE A 181 -14.56 4.64 -17.33
C PHE A 181 -13.73 3.35 -17.52
N ASN A 182 -14.23 2.41 -18.30
CA ASN A 182 -13.49 1.21 -18.71
C ASN A 182 -12.93 1.40 -20.13
N ALA A 183 -11.65 1.08 -20.33
CA ALA A 183 -10.99 1.20 -21.63
C ALA A 183 -11.68 0.38 -22.73
N GLN A 184 -12.15 -0.84 -22.41
CA GLN A 184 -12.82 -1.71 -23.37
C GLN A 184 -14.23 -1.26 -23.78
N GLU A 185 -14.80 -0.27 -23.10
CA GLU A 185 -16.15 0.25 -23.40
C GLU A 185 -16.15 1.47 -24.33
N VAL A 186 -14.96 1.94 -24.71
CA VAL A 186 -14.78 3.14 -25.54
C VAL A 186 -13.93 2.85 -26.78
N ASP A 187 -14.18 3.57 -27.87
CA ASP A 187 -13.44 3.40 -29.12
C ASP A 187 -12.05 4.06 -29.09
N ASP A 188 -11.91 5.16 -28.35
CA ASP A 188 -10.66 5.92 -28.16
C ASP A 188 -10.49 6.26 -26.68
N GLU A 189 -9.69 5.44 -26.00
CA GLU A 189 -9.45 5.57 -24.58
C GLU A 189 -8.66 6.83 -24.21
N GLU A 190 -7.80 7.31 -25.11
CA GLU A 190 -7.04 8.55 -24.90
C GLU A 190 -7.97 9.78 -24.97
N ALA A 191 -8.80 9.86 -25.99
CA ALA A 191 -9.76 10.94 -26.15
C ALA A 191 -10.78 10.97 -25.01
N GLU A 192 -11.29 9.80 -24.60
CA GLU A 192 -12.23 9.67 -23.49
C GLU A 192 -11.56 10.04 -22.16
N GLY A 193 -10.35 9.56 -21.93
CA GLY A 193 -9.55 9.93 -20.77
C GLY A 193 -9.35 11.44 -20.66
N MET A 194 -8.99 12.09 -21.76
CA MET A 194 -8.83 13.56 -21.82
C MET A 194 -10.12 14.29 -21.50
N ARG A 195 -11.24 13.86 -22.05
CA ARG A 195 -12.56 14.44 -21.77
C ARG A 195 -12.92 14.39 -20.27
N HIS A 196 -12.65 13.26 -19.62
CA HIS A 196 -12.87 13.10 -18.17
C HIS A 196 -11.95 14.01 -17.35
N ILE A 197 -10.71 14.15 -17.77
CA ILE A 197 -9.70 14.99 -17.11
C ILE A 197 -10.10 16.46 -17.18
N GLU A 198 -10.45 16.96 -18.38
CA GLU A 198 -10.86 18.33 -18.59
C GLU A 198 -12.08 18.67 -17.71
N ALA A 199 -13.06 17.76 -17.66
CA ALA A 199 -14.23 17.92 -16.80
C ALA A 199 -13.91 17.92 -15.28
N LEU A 200 -12.86 17.22 -14.84
CA LEU A 200 -12.38 17.26 -13.47
C LEU A 200 -11.64 18.58 -13.18
N LEU A 201 -10.74 18.99 -14.09
CA LEU A 201 -9.99 20.24 -13.97
C LEU A 201 -10.90 21.47 -13.91
N ASP A 202 -12.02 21.47 -14.64
CA ASP A 202 -12.99 22.56 -14.59
C ASP A 202 -13.76 22.63 -13.25
N LYS A 203 -13.83 21.52 -12.51
CA LYS A 203 -14.42 21.46 -11.16
C LYS A 203 -13.42 21.73 -10.04
N MET A 204 -12.12 21.62 -10.32
CA MET A 204 -11.07 21.94 -9.36
C MET A 204 -11.00 23.47 -9.25
N SER A 205 -11.57 24.02 -8.18
CA SER A 205 -11.48 25.45 -7.89
C SER A 205 -10.06 25.87 -7.54
N ASP A 206 -9.69 27.07 -7.97
CA ASP A 206 -8.48 27.79 -7.57
C ASP A 206 -8.44 28.05 -6.04
#